data_bec71f901b3d9d67037bdfae129f4265
#
_entry.id   bec71f901b3d9d67037bdfae129f4265
#
_cell.length_a   1.000
_cell.length_b   1.000
_cell.length_c   1.000
_cell.angle_alpha   90.00
_cell.angle_beta   90.00
_cell.angle_gamma   90.00
#
_symmetry.space_group_name_H-M   'P 1'
#
loop_
_entity.id
_entity.type
_entity.pdbx_description
1 polymer ?
#
loop_
_entity_poly.entity_id
_entity_poly.type
_entity_poly.pdbx_seq_one_letter_code
_entity_poly.pdbx_strand_id
1 'polypeptide(L)'
;SEASTDFLALSDRLVELDEKGANIERLLTAGVGINAEGGEFLEIIKKMIFQGKPFSPENKEHMVIELGDLMWYVAQACMALEVSFDDVVARNVKKLEARYPGGAFDVYYSENRAEGDL
;
A
#
# COMPACT_ATOMS: atom_id res chain seq x y z
N SER A 1 16.09 4.75 -15.65
CA SER A 1 17.13 5.74 -15.89
C SER A 1 18.52 5.13 -15.74
N GLU A 2 19.53 5.81 -16.17
CA GLU A 2 20.91 5.35 -16.02
C GLU A 2 21.29 5.19 -14.55
N ALA A 3 20.80 6.06 -13.68
CA ALA A 3 21.07 5.99 -12.24
C ALA A 3 20.59 4.68 -11.61
N SER A 4 19.48 4.11 -12.11
CA SER A 4 18.94 2.84 -11.57
C SER A 4 19.72 1.62 -12.01
N THR A 5 20.56 1.73 -13.06
CA THR A 5 21.39 0.63 -13.56
C THR A 5 22.86 0.79 -13.18
N ASP A 6 23.26 1.95 -12.67
CA ASP A 6 24.62 2.23 -12.22
C ASP A 6 24.69 1.99 -10.70
N PHE A 7 25.42 0.97 -10.30
CA PHE A 7 25.54 0.58 -8.90
C PHE A 7 26.09 1.72 -8.02
N LEU A 8 27.10 2.46 -8.50
CA LEU A 8 27.69 3.53 -7.72
C LEU A 8 26.72 4.68 -7.54
N ALA A 9 26.00 5.07 -8.60
CA ALA A 9 24.99 6.11 -8.54
C ALA A 9 23.83 5.71 -7.61
N LEU A 10 23.41 4.45 -7.65
CA LEU A 10 22.38 3.93 -6.75
C LEU A 10 22.86 3.96 -5.30
N SER A 11 24.09 3.52 -5.06
CA SER A 11 24.69 3.53 -3.73
C SER A 11 24.77 4.95 -3.15
N ASP A 12 25.21 5.90 -3.94
CA ASP A 12 25.28 7.32 -3.54
C ASP A 12 23.89 7.87 -3.22
N ARG A 13 22.89 7.49 -4.01
CA ARG A 13 21.50 7.93 -3.77
C ARG A 13 20.96 7.36 -2.46
N LEU A 14 21.26 6.11 -2.15
CA LEU A 14 20.81 5.48 -0.90
C LEU A 14 21.44 6.18 0.31
N VAL A 15 22.72 6.53 0.24
CA VAL A 15 23.41 7.28 1.30
C VAL A 15 22.76 8.64 1.47
N GLU A 16 22.47 9.34 0.38
CA GLU A 16 21.81 10.64 0.40
C GLU A 16 20.44 10.62 1.08
N LEU A 17 19.64 9.59 0.76
CA LEU A 17 18.32 9.41 1.38
C LEU A 17 18.45 9.13 2.87
N ASP A 18 19.40 8.28 3.26
CA ASP A 18 19.68 7.99 4.66
C ASP A 18 20.07 9.24 5.42
N GLU A 19 20.95 10.07 4.86
CA GLU A 19 21.38 11.33 5.45
C GLU A 19 20.23 12.32 5.65
N LYS A 20 19.20 12.20 4.83
CA LYS A 20 17.99 13.03 4.94
C LYS A 20 16.93 12.43 5.88
N GLY A 21 17.27 11.36 6.55
CA GLY A 21 16.41 10.74 7.55
C GLY A 21 15.45 9.68 7.03
N ALA A 22 15.60 9.27 5.78
CA ALA A 22 14.75 8.19 5.25
C ALA A 22 15.25 6.82 5.74
N ASN A 23 14.37 6.05 6.37
CA ASN A 23 14.64 4.66 6.70
C ASN A 23 14.33 3.82 5.45
N ILE A 24 15.24 3.89 4.48
CA ILE A 24 14.99 3.32 3.16
C ILE A 24 14.87 1.79 3.18
N GLU A 25 15.61 1.13 4.05
CA GLU A 25 15.56 -0.33 4.19
C GLU A 25 14.18 -0.78 4.64
N ARG A 26 13.62 -0.12 5.66
CA ARG A 26 12.30 -0.46 6.16
C ARG A 26 11.19 -0.07 5.16
N LEU A 27 11.35 1.08 4.48
CA LEU A 27 10.41 1.49 3.44
C LEU A 27 10.38 0.50 2.28
N LEU A 28 11.55 0.05 1.83
CA LEU A 28 11.64 -0.93 0.75
C LEU A 28 11.02 -2.27 1.17
N THR A 29 11.35 -2.73 2.37
CA THR A 29 10.79 -3.97 2.92
C THR A 29 9.26 -3.87 2.99
N ALA A 30 8.75 -2.74 3.48
CA ALA A 30 7.31 -2.51 3.55
C ALA A 30 6.67 -2.51 2.16
N GLY A 31 7.27 -1.79 1.22
CA GLY A 31 6.73 -1.70 -0.14
C GLY A 31 6.68 -3.04 -0.84
N VAL A 32 7.76 -3.81 -0.76
CA VAL A 32 7.82 -5.16 -1.33
C VAL A 32 6.78 -6.07 -0.67
N GLY A 33 6.70 -6.04 0.66
CA GLY A 33 5.75 -6.87 1.41
C GLY A 33 4.30 -6.55 1.12
N ILE A 34 3.94 -5.28 1.08
CA ILE A 34 2.57 -4.84 0.75
C ILE A 34 2.17 -5.38 -0.63
N ASN A 35 3.04 -5.23 -1.60
CA ASN A 35 2.76 -5.68 -2.96
C ASN A 35 2.67 -7.20 -3.04
N ALA A 36 3.59 -7.92 -2.38
CA ALA A 36 3.60 -9.38 -2.38
C ALA A 36 2.36 -9.97 -1.72
N GLU A 37 1.98 -9.45 -0.55
CA GLU A 37 0.81 -9.95 0.17
C GLU A 37 -0.50 -9.57 -0.52
N GLY A 38 -0.54 -8.40 -1.15
CA GLY A 38 -1.67 -8.01 -2.00
C GLY A 38 -1.84 -8.97 -3.17
N GLY A 39 -0.72 -9.38 -3.78
CA GLY A 39 -0.70 -10.37 -4.85
C GLY A 39 -1.19 -11.75 -4.39
N GLU A 40 -0.81 -12.18 -3.19
CA GLU A 40 -1.27 -13.45 -2.61
C GLU A 40 -2.77 -13.43 -2.34
N PHE A 41 -3.28 -12.31 -1.84
CA PHE A 41 -4.71 -12.12 -1.66
C PHE A 41 -5.44 -12.23 -3.01
N LEU A 42 -4.94 -11.57 -4.03
CA LEU A 42 -5.51 -11.62 -5.38
C LEU A 42 -5.46 -13.03 -5.97
N GLU A 43 -4.41 -13.79 -5.70
CA GLU A 43 -4.24 -15.15 -6.18
C GLU A 43 -5.37 -16.07 -5.70
N ILE A 44 -5.82 -15.91 -4.46
CA ILE A 44 -6.94 -16.69 -3.93
C ILE A 44 -8.22 -16.36 -4.72
N ILE A 45 -8.47 -15.09 -4.97
CA ILE A 45 -9.64 -14.65 -5.75
C ILE A 45 -9.58 -15.20 -7.17
N LYS A 46 -8.41 -15.10 -7.79
CA LYS A 46 -8.16 -15.58 -9.14
C LYS A 46 -8.47 -17.07 -9.27
N LYS A 47 -8.04 -17.86 -8.30
CA LYS A 47 -8.30 -19.31 -8.30
C LYS A 47 -9.79 -19.61 -8.15
N MET A 48 -10.52 -18.82 -7.37
CA MET A 48 -11.97 -18.98 -7.26
C MET A 48 -12.67 -18.71 -8.60
N ILE A 49 -12.28 -17.64 -9.28
CA ILE A 49 -12.91 -17.23 -10.53
C ILE A 49 -12.54 -18.15 -11.69
N PHE A 50 -11.24 -18.41 -11.86
CA PHE A 50 -10.74 -19.09 -13.06
C PHE A 50 -10.47 -20.58 -12.90
N GLN A 51 -10.36 -21.08 -11.68
CA GLN A 51 -10.09 -22.50 -11.43
C GLN A 51 -11.19 -23.20 -10.66
N GLY A 52 -12.32 -22.52 -10.43
CA GLY A 52 -13.47 -23.12 -9.77
C GLY A 52 -13.26 -23.46 -8.30
N LYS A 53 -12.28 -22.87 -7.63
CA LYS A 53 -12.09 -23.10 -6.21
C LYS A 53 -13.25 -22.50 -5.43
N PRO A 54 -13.74 -23.18 -4.37
CA PRO A 54 -14.93 -22.71 -3.66
C PRO A 54 -14.64 -21.52 -2.75
N PHE A 55 -15.68 -20.73 -2.51
CA PHE A 55 -15.66 -19.76 -1.41
C PHE A 55 -15.96 -20.49 -0.10
N SER A 56 -15.00 -21.27 0.35
CA SER A 56 -15.09 -22.11 1.54
C SER A 56 -14.64 -21.35 2.79
N PRO A 57 -14.96 -21.87 4.00
CA PRO A 57 -14.42 -21.28 5.23
C PRO A 57 -12.89 -21.24 5.23
N GLU A 58 -12.23 -22.27 4.65
CA GLU A 58 -10.78 -22.34 4.56
C GLU A 58 -10.21 -21.25 3.65
N ASN A 59 -10.81 -21.03 2.49
CA ASN A 59 -10.36 -19.98 1.57
C ASN A 59 -10.64 -18.59 2.13
N LYS A 60 -11.77 -18.41 2.81
CA LYS A 60 -12.08 -17.17 3.49
C LYS A 60 -11.05 -16.86 4.58
N GLU A 61 -10.71 -17.87 5.39
CA GLU A 61 -9.70 -17.72 6.44
C GLU A 61 -8.33 -17.39 5.84
N HIS A 62 -7.97 -18.03 4.74
CA HIS A 62 -6.73 -17.77 4.04
C HIS A 62 -6.65 -16.30 3.57
N MET A 63 -7.76 -15.78 3.05
CA MET A 63 -7.85 -14.37 2.65
C MET A 63 -7.66 -13.43 3.83
N VAL A 64 -8.26 -13.76 4.98
CA VAL A 64 -8.11 -12.96 6.20
C VAL A 64 -6.66 -12.96 6.67
N ILE A 65 -5.99 -14.11 6.62
CA ILE A 65 -4.57 -14.23 6.98
C ILE A 65 -3.71 -13.34 6.10
N GLU A 66 -3.95 -13.36 4.78
CA GLU A 66 -3.19 -12.51 3.85
C GLU A 66 -3.41 -11.02 4.10
N LEU A 67 -4.62 -10.63 4.48
CA LEU A 67 -4.90 -9.26 4.89
C LEU A 67 -4.10 -8.88 6.12
N GLY A 68 -3.99 -9.80 7.09
CA GLY A 68 -3.20 -9.58 8.28
C GLY A 68 -1.72 -9.38 7.95
N ASP A 69 -1.18 -10.21 7.07
CA ASP A 69 0.22 -10.10 6.63
C ASP A 69 0.47 -8.76 5.93
N LEU A 70 -0.48 -8.33 5.09
CA LEU A 70 -0.41 -7.03 4.44
C LEU A 70 -0.38 -5.90 5.48
N MET A 71 -1.26 -5.98 6.48
CA MET A 71 -1.32 -4.98 7.55
C MET A 71 -0.02 -4.90 8.35
N TRP A 72 0.67 -6.04 8.52
CA TRP A 72 1.97 -6.06 9.19
C TRP A 72 2.98 -5.20 8.43
N TYR A 73 3.00 -5.30 7.10
CA TYR A 73 3.90 -4.48 6.28
C TYR A 73 3.47 -3.01 6.26
N VAL A 74 2.17 -2.74 6.32
CA VAL A 74 1.67 -1.36 6.48
C VAL A 74 2.20 -0.77 7.79
N ALA A 75 2.21 -1.57 8.87
CA ALA A 75 2.78 -1.13 10.15
C ALA A 75 4.27 -0.81 10.03
N GLN A 76 5.03 -1.60 9.27
CA GLN A 76 6.45 -1.32 9.02
C GLN A 76 6.62 0.01 8.28
N ALA A 77 5.77 0.31 7.32
CA ALA A 77 5.80 1.59 6.60
C ALA A 77 5.48 2.75 7.54
N CYS A 78 4.48 2.59 8.40
CA CYS A 78 4.12 3.61 9.40
C CYS A 78 5.28 3.91 10.34
N MET A 79 5.99 2.88 10.81
CA MET A 79 7.17 3.05 11.66
C MET A 79 8.27 3.82 10.92
N ALA A 80 8.51 3.48 9.66
CA ALA A 80 9.54 4.15 8.86
C ALA A 80 9.20 5.62 8.59
N LEU A 81 7.93 5.93 8.45
CA LEU A 81 7.44 7.30 8.20
C LEU A 81 7.14 8.08 9.47
N GLU A 82 7.29 7.44 10.63
CA GLU A 82 7.01 8.04 11.94
C GLU A 82 5.59 8.57 12.07
N VAL A 83 4.63 7.81 11.57
CA VAL A 83 3.21 8.11 11.70
C VAL A 83 2.49 6.92 12.32
N SER A 84 1.35 7.16 12.96
CA SER A 84 0.52 6.07 13.47
C SER A 84 -0.39 5.54 12.37
N PHE A 85 -0.86 4.32 12.54
CA PHE A 85 -1.88 3.75 11.66
C PHE A 85 -3.14 4.62 11.66
N ASP A 86 -3.54 5.13 12.84
CA ASP A 86 -4.71 6.00 12.98
C ASP A 86 -4.57 7.28 12.16
N ASP A 87 -3.37 7.86 12.12
CA ASP A 87 -3.09 9.05 11.30
C ASP A 87 -3.30 8.76 9.82
N VAL A 88 -2.81 7.61 9.36
CA VAL A 88 -2.95 7.20 7.97
C VAL A 88 -4.43 7.07 7.61
N VAL A 89 -5.20 6.40 8.47
CA VAL A 89 -6.64 6.21 8.27
C VAL A 89 -7.36 7.56 8.28
N ALA A 90 -7.05 8.43 9.23
CA ALA A 90 -7.67 9.75 9.35
C ALA A 90 -7.44 10.60 8.09
N ARG A 91 -6.21 10.59 7.56
CA ARG A 91 -5.89 11.31 6.33
C ARG A 91 -6.63 10.75 5.14
N ASN A 92 -6.80 9.43 5.10
CA ASN A 92 -7.57 8.78 4.03
C ASN A 92 -9.04 9.14 4.10
N VAL A 93 -9.64 9.13 5.29
CA VAL A 93 -11.04 9.53 5.49
C VAL A 93 -11.25 10.97 5.00
N LYS A 94 -10.36 11.87 5.38
CA LYS A 94 -10.43 13.28 4.97
C LYS A 94 -10.35 13.42 3.44
N LYS A 95 -9.45 12.69 2.82
CA LYS A 95 -9.31 12.68 1.36
C LYS A 95 -10.59 12.18 0.68
N LEU A 96 -11.17 11.09 1.20
CA LEU A 96 -12.40 10.53 0.64
C LEU A 96 -13.61 11.45 0.82
N GLU A 97 -13.70 12.15 1.95
CA GLU A 97 -14.76 13.15 2.16
C GLU A 97 -14.66 14.28 1.15
N ALA A 98 -13.46 14.72 0.81
CA ALA A 98 -13.25 15.75 -0.21
C ALA A 98 -13.62 15.24 -1.61
N ARG A 99 -13.34 13.97 -1.91
CA ARG A 99 -13.63 13.36 -3.22
C ARG A 99 -15.08 12.96 -3.38
N TYR A 100 -15.70 12.48 -2.31
CA TYR A 100 -17.07 11.98 -2.30
C TYR A 100 -17.91 12.66 -1.22
N PRO A 101 -18.23 13.95 -1.39
CA PRO A 101 -19.04 14.67 -0.42
C PRO A 101 -20.41 13.98 -0.26
N GLY A 102 -20.86 13.79 0.97
CA GLY A 102 -22.11 13.09 1.24
C GLY A 102 -21.96 11.58 1.38
N GLY A 103 -20.72 11.05 1.30
CA GLY A 103 -20.44 9.64 1.54
C GLY A 103 -20.74 8.70 0.38
N ALA A 104 -21.11 9.23 -0.80
CA ALA A 104 -21.42 8.41 -1.97
C ALA A 104 -20.41 8.67 -3.09
N PHE A 105 -20.17 7.65 -3.92
CA PHE A 105 -19.32 7.78 -5.09
C PHE A 105 -19.92 8.82 -6.04
N ASP A 106 -19.10 9.77 -6.49
CA ASP A 106 -19.46 10.80 -7.45
C ASP A 106 -18.37 10.85 -8.52
N VAL A 107 -18.75 10.52 -9.77
CA VAL A 107 -17.83 10.49 -10.91
C VAL A 107 -17.19 11.86 -11.14
N TYR A 108 -17.97 12.93 -10.97
CA TYR A 108 -17.46 14.29 -11.13
C TYR A 108 -16.30 14.56 -10.17
N TYR A 109 -16.49 14.29 -8.87
CA TYR A 109 -15.44 14.53 -7.87
C TYR A 109 -14.27 13.55 -8.00
N SER A 110 -14.53 12.33 -8.49
CA SER A 110 -13.48 11.36 -8.75
C SER A 110 -12.56 11.81 -9.88
N GLU A 111 -13.14 12.41 -10.93
CA GLU A 111 -12.37 12.91 -12.09
C GLU A 111 -11.81 14.32 -11.87
N ASN A 112 -12.50 15.13 -11.04
CA ASN A 112 -12.14 16.53 -10.77
C ASN A 112 -11.75 16.67 -9.30
N ARG A 113 -10.56 16.20 -8.97
CA ARG A 113 -10.07 16.21 -7.58
C ARG A 113 -9.98 17.61 -7.01
N ALA A 114 -10.31 17.73 -5.72
CA ALA A 114 -10.15 18.98 -5.01
C ALA A 114 -8.68 19.36 -4.96
N GLU A 115 -8.39 20.66 -4.83
CA GLU A 115 -7.03 21.15 -4.68
C GLU A 115 -6.40 20.52 -3.44
N GLY A 116 -5.23 19.93 -3.60
CA GLY A 116 -4.54 19.23 -2.52
C GLY A 116 -4.94 17.77 -2.34
N ASP A 117 -5.92 17.28 -3.07
CA ASP A 117 -6.30 15.86 -3.07
C ASP A 117 -5.42 15.11 -4.07
N LEU A 118 -4.56 14.27 -3.57
CA LEU A 118 -3.59 13.52 -4.38
C LEU A 118 -4.11 12.15 -4.82
#